data_71a9cc1d994e71ae016fa8f78759f96f
#
_entry.id   71a9cc1d994e71ae016fa8f78759f96f
#
_cell.length_a   1.000
_cell.length_b   1.000
_cell.length_c   1.000
_cell.angle_alpha   90.00
_cell.angle_beta   90.00
_cell.angle_gamma   90.00
#
_symmetry.space_group_name_H-M   'P 1'
#
loop_
_entity.id
_entity.type
_entity.pdbx_description
1 polymer ?
#
loop_
_entity_poly.entity_id
_entity_poly.type
_entity_poly.pdbx_seq_one_letter_code
_entity_poly.pdbx_strand_id
1 'polypeptide(L)'
;FSEDGRTITGTPPAVATTIVEAMGADIIGINCSLGPEQITPLIEEIASVTNLPISCQPNAGMPQLINKQTVFPLSAEEMGPLMLPIVDAGASYVGGCCGTTPAHIQSISDAVKAHTPKERAHIAPKTIITSRTKLLELGHHTKPLIIGERINPTGRKVLAQELRDGSFIRVKRDALDQVEAGADILDVNMGVAGMDQSPLMERAIFELSMLVETPLSID
;
A
#
# COMPACT_ATOMS: atom_id res chain seq x y z
N PHE A 1 -4.09 -0.61 9.25
CA PHE A 1 -2.71 -1.05 9.46
C PHE A 1 -2.57 -1.59 10.88
N SER A 2 -1.72 -2.60 11.06
CA SER A 2 -1.34 -3.16 12.37
C SER A 2 -0.20 -2.34 12.99
N GLU A 3 0.25 -2.72 14.20
CA GLU A 3 1.36 -2.05 14.90
C GLU A 3 2.70 -2.10 14.14
N ASP A 4 2.88 -3.08 13.26
CA ASP A 4 4.05 -3.20 12.38
C ASP A 4 4.00 -2.24 11.16
N GLY A 5 2.97 -1.39 11.06
CA GLY A 5 2.77 -0.46 9.96
C GLY A 5 2.30 -1.08 8.66
N ARG A 6 1.79 -2.32 8.68
CA ARG A 6 1.33 -3.02 7.48
C ARG A 6 -0.14 -3.42 7.56
N THR A 7 -0.75 -3.61 6.41
CA THR A 7 -2.07 -4.27 6.34
C THR A 7 -1.95 -5.75 6.70
N ILE A 8 -3.08 -6.42 6.95
CA ILE A 8 -3.12 -7.88 7.18
C ILE A 8 -2.46 -8.67 6.03
N THR A 9 -2.48 -8.13 4.82
CA THR A 9 -1.85 -8.73 3.64
C THR A 9 -0.39 -8.33 3.44
N GLY A 10 0.20 -7.58 4.39
CA GLY A 10 1.60 -7.16 4.37
C GLY A 10 1.88 -5.90 3.55
N THR A 11 0.85 -5.18 3.09
CA THR A 11 1.00 -3.97 2.27
C THR A 11 1.41 -2.77 3.13
N PRO A 12 2.54 -2.09 2.84
CA PRO A 12 2.94 -0.87 3.54
C PRO A 12 2.11 0.35 3.09
N PRO A 13 2.08 1.46 3.87
CA PRO A 13 1.31 2.66 3.58
C PRO A 13 1.61 3.28 2.22
N ALA A 14 2.87 3.42 1.85
CA ALA A 14 3.28 3.97 0.55
C ALA A 14 2.73 3.18 -0.64
N VAL A 15 2.80 1.85 -0.58
CA VAL A 15 2.25 0.97 -1.63
C VAL A 15 0.73 1.08 -1.71
N ALA A 16 0.04 1.00 -0.55
CA ALA A 16 -1.41 1.13 -0.49
C ALA A 16 -1.87 2.47 -1.07
N THR A 17 -1.20 3.56 -0.70
CA THR A 17 -1.46 4.92 -1.18
C THR A 17 -1.31 5.00 -2.70
N THR A 18 -0.18 4.54 -3.24
CA THR A 18 0.09 4.57 -4.68
C THR A 18 -0.96 3.80 -5.48
N ILE A 19 -1.38 2.63 -4.99
CA ILE A 19 -2.42 1.82 -5.65
C ILE A 19 -3.77 2.55 -5.63
N VAL A 20 -4.20 3.06 -4.46
CA VAL A 20 -5.51 3.70 -4.31
C VAL A 20 -5.58 5.02 -5.09
N GLU A 21 -4.50 5.80 -5.11
CA GLU A 21 -4.38 7.01 -5.94
C GLU A 21 -4.49 6.68 -7.43
N ALA A 22 -3.78 5.65 -7.90
CA ALA A 22 -3.85 5.18 -9.29
C ALA A 22 -5.25 4.67 -9.68
N MET A 23 -6.05 4.22 -8.72
CA MET A 23 -7.45 3.85 -8.91
C MET A 23 -8.41 5.05 -8.96
N GLY A 24 -7.91 6.27 -8.79
CA GLY A 24 -8.66 7.51 -8.92
C GLY A 24 -9.27 8.05 -7.62
N ALA A 25 -8.66 7.75 -6.46
CA ALA A 25 -9.06 8.37 -5.22
C ALA A 25 -8.73 9.87 -5.20
N ASP A 26 -9.61 10.68 -4.63
CA ASP A 26 -9.42 12.11 -4.42
C ASP A 26 -8.80 12.43 -3.05
N ILE A 27 -8.96 11.54 -2.09
CA ILE A 27 -8.46 11.67 -0.71
C ILE A 27 -7.96 10.29 -0.26
N ILE A 28 -6.79 10.26 0.36
CA ILE A 28 -6.25 9.05 0.98
C ILE A 28 -6.54 9.09 2.48
N GLY A 29 -7.08 8.01 3.04
CA GLY A 29 -7.44 7.97 4.45
C GLY A 29 -6.87 6.79 5.22
N ILE A 30 -6.56 7.03 6.48
CA ILE A 30 -6.22 6.01 7.46
C ILE A 30 -7.04 6.24 8.74
N ASN A 31 -7.66 5.18 9.25
CA ASN A 31 -8.43 5.27 10.48
C ASN A 31 -8.36 3.97 11.29
N CYS A 32 -8.68 4.09 12.59
CA CYS A 32 -8.79 2.96 13.51
C CYS A 32 -7.47 2.20 13.74
N SER A 33 -7.55 1.07 14.42
CA SER A 33 -6.46 0.13 14.80
C SER A 33 -5.42 0.72 15.75
N LEU A 34 -4.94 1.92 15.51
CA LEU A 34 -3.81 2.56 16.18
C LEU A 34 -4.24 3.85 16.90
N GLY A 35 -3.46 4.24 17.90
CA GLY A 35 -3.56 5.56 18.53
C GLY A 35 -2.78 6.63 17.76
N PRO A 36 -2.86 7.92 18.18
CA PRO A 36 -2.21 9.03 17.48
C PRO A 36 -0.70 8.87 17.29
N GLU A 37 0.01 8.41 18.31
CA GLU A 37 1.47 8.25 18.29
C GLU A 37 1.92 7.19 17.28
N GLN A 38 1.21 6.06 17.22
CA GLN A 38 1.53 4.94 16.35
C GLN A 38 1.15 5.23 14.88
N ILE A 39 0.12 6.06 14.66
CA ILE A 39 -0.36 6.35 13.30
C ILE A 39 0.45 7.47 12.63
N THR A 40 1.10 8.35 13.39
CA THR A 40 1.89 9.48 12.87
C THR A 40 2.94 9.07 11.84
N PRO A 41 3.81 8.06 12.09
CA PRO A 41 4.79 7.61 11.10
C PRO A 41 4.15 7.09 9.80
N LEU A 42 2.95 6.52 9.88
CA LEU A 42 2.23 6.04 8.70
C LEU A 42 1.71 7.20 7.85
N ILE A 43 1.30 8.31 8.48
CA ILE A 43 0.93 9.54 7.76
C ILE A 43 2.15 10.13 7.07
N GLU A 44 3.34 10.13 7.70
CA GLU A 44 4.57 10.59 7.09
C GLU A 44 4.91 9.76 5.83
N GLU A 45 4.78 8.43 5.92
CA GLU A 45 5.00 7.53 4.79
C GLU A 45 3.99 7.79 3.66
N ILE A 46 2.69 7.91 3.97
CA ILE A 46 1.65 8.27 3.00
C ILE A 46 1.98 9.62 2.34
N ALA A 47 2.31 10.63 3.13
CA ALA A 47 2.61 11.98 2.66
C ALA A 47 3.86 12.04 1.76
N SER A 48 4.75 11.05 1.85
CA SER A 48 5.97 10.98 1.04
C SER A 48 5.72 10.52 -0.41
N VAL A 49 4.55 9.97 -0.72
CA VAL A 49 4.27 9.35 -2.03
C VAL A 49 3.05 9.93 -2.75
N THR A 50 2.27 10.82 -2.13
CA THR A 50 1.08 11.43 -2.75
C THR A 50 1.00 12.93 -2.50
N ASN A 51 0.41 13.66 -3.44
CA ASN A 51 0.03 15.07 -3.25
C ASN A 51 -1.45 15.22 -2.84
N LEU A 52 -2.22 14.12 -2.80
CA LEU A 52 -3.62 14.16 -2.40
C LEU A 52 -3.78 14.58 -0.94
N PRO A 53 -4.93 15.18 -0.59
CA PRO A 53 -5.29 15.41 0.81
C PRO A 53 -5.30 14.09 1.60
N ILE A 54 -4.84 14.14 2.85
CA ILE A 54 -4.77 12.98 3.73
C ILE A 54 -5.77 13.14 4.86
N SER A 55 -6.52 12.08 5.14
CA SER A 55 -7.51 11.98 6.21
C SER A 55 -7.03 11.01 7.28
N CYS A 56 -7.08 11.41 8.56
CA CYS A 56 -6.62 10.58 9.69
C CYS A 56 -7.59 10.60 10.86
N GLN A 57 -8.06 9.42 11.28
CA GLN A 57 -8.94 9.24 12.43
C GLN A 57 -8.41 8.10 13.33
N PRO A 58 -7.45 8.38 14.23
CA PRO A 58 -6.94 7.38 15.16
C PRO A 58 -7.96 7.03 16.25
N ASN A 59 -7.73 5.93 16.95
CA ASN A 59 -8.44 5.61 18.17
C ASN A 59 -8.01 6.55 19.31
N ALA A 60 -8.82 6.67 20.36
CA ALA A 60 -8.44 7.36 21.60
C ALA A 60 -7.42 6.51 22.40
N GLY A 61 -6.22 6.36 21.83
CA GLY A 61 -5.15 5.49 22.30
C GLY A 61 -5.28 4.04 21.84
N MET A 62 -4.28 3.23 22.19
CA MET A 62 -4.28 1.80 21.89
C MET A 62 -5.30 1.07 22.77
N PRO A 63 -6.11 0.15 22.21
CA PRO A 63 -7.11 -0.58 22.98
C PRO A 63 -6.45 -1.46 24.03
N GLN A 64 -7.00 -1.42 25.23
CA GLN A 64 -6.59 -2.26 26.36
C GLN A 64 -7.76 -3.14 26.82
N LEU A 65 -7.48 -4.38 27.19
CA LEU A 65 -8.48 -5.27 27.76
C LEU A 65 -8.47 -5.15 29.29
N ILE A 66 -9.43 -4.42 29.86
CA ILE A 66 -9.58 -4.24 31.31
C ILE A 66 -10.89 -4.89 31.75
N ASN A 67 -10.83 -5.84 32.66
CA ASN A 67 -12.00 -6.58 33.17
C ASN A 67 -12.88 -7.18 32.05
N LYS A 68 -12.26 -7.74 31.00
CA LYS A 68 -12.92 -8.30 29.80
C LYS A 68 -13.67 -7.26 28.95
N GLN A 69 -13.39 -5.98 29.12
CA GLN A 69 -13.93 -4.90 28.30
C GLN A 69 -12.79 -4.19 27.58
N THR A 70 -13.01 -3.85 26.32
CA THR A 70 -12.07 -3.04 25.56
C THR A 70 -12.21 -1.58 25.98
N VAL A 71 -11.12 -1.00 26.48
CA VAL A 71 -11.04 0.38 26.93
C VAL A 71 -10.01 1.12 26.06
N PHE A 72 -10.32 2.34 25.67
CA PHE A 72 -9.40 3.25 25.00
C PHE A 72 -8.94 4.28 26.05
N PRO A 73 -7.66 4.26 26.44
CA PRO A 73 -7.21 4.91 27.66
C PRO A 73 -6.92 6.41 27.52
N LEU A 74 -6.81 6.93 26.29
CA LEU A 74 -6.43 8.33 26.04
C LEU A 74 -7.58 9.26 26.41
N SER A 75 -7.30 10.24 27.27
CA SER A 75 -8.27 11.25 27.67
C SER A 75 -8.50 12.32 26.58
N ALA A 76 -9.59 13.06 26.69
CA ALA A 76 -9.88 14.14 25.76
C ALA A 76 -8.80 15.25 25.79
N GLU A 77 -8.29 15.58 26.99
CA GLU A 77 -7.24 16.59 27.15
C GLU A 77 -5.92 16.19 26.50
N GLU A 78 -5.58 14.89 26.52
CA GLU A 78 -4.36 14.35 25.91
C GLU A 78 -4.49 14.22 24.39
N MET A 79 -5.70 13.91 23.88
CA MET A 79 -5.93 13.63 22.47
C MET A 79 -5.60 14.83 21.56
N GLY A 80 -6.03 16.05 21.95
CA GLY A 80 -5.83 17.25 21.15
C GLY A 80 -4.35 17.52 20.80
N PRO A 81 -3.44 17.63 21.79
CA PRO A 81 -2.02 17.83 21.53
C PRO A 81 -1.37 16.72 20.69
N LEU A 82 -1.77 15.46 20.88
CA LEU A 82 -1.24 14.32 20.11
C LEU A 82 -1.67 14.31 18.65
N MET A 83 -2.68 15.08 18.26
CA MET A 83 -3.06 15.23 16.85
C MET A 83 -2.16 16.21 16.09
N LEU A 84 -1.41 17.11 16.75
CA LEU A 84 -0.57 18.09 16.08
C LEU A 84 0.57 17.46 15.26
N PRO A 85 1.30 16.44 15.74
CA PRO A 85 2.26 15.72 14.91
C PRO A 85 1.63 15.10 13.65
N ILE A 86 0.39 14.60 13.72
CA ILE A 86 -0.34 14.05 12.57
C ILE A 86 -0.62 15.12 11.51
N VAL A 87 -1.02 16.31 11.97
CA VAL A 87 -1.22 17.49 11.08
C VAL A 87 0.10 17.91 10.45
N ASP A 88 1.16 17.99 11.24
CA ASP A 88 2.52 18.32 10.76
C ASP A 88 3.11 17.27 9.81
N ALA A 89 2.71 16.01 9.97
CA ALA A 89 3.05 14.92 9.04
C ALA A 89 2.32 15.03 7.68
N GLY A 90 1.30 15.89 7.58
CA GLY A 90 0.63 16.19 6.32
C GLY A 90 -0.86 15.83 6.25
N ALA A 91 -1.49 15.46 7.36
CA ALA A 91 -2.93 15.24 7.38
C ALA A 91 -3.71 16.54 7.18
N SER A 92 -4.62 16.54 6.19
CA SER A 92 -5.50 17.67 5.87
C SER A 92 -6.83 17.59 6.61
N TYR A 93 -7.27 16.39 6.95
CA TYR A 93 -8.50 16.11 7.68
C TYR A 93 -8.19 15.24 8.88
N VAL A 94 -8.63 15.67 10.05
CA VAL A 94 -8.39 14.93 11.29
C VAL A 94 -9.68 14.76 12.08
N GLY A 95 -9.75 13.67 12.80
CA GLY A 95 -10.88 13.32 13.66
C GLY A 95 -10.51 12.22 14.63
N GLY A 96 -11.48 11.41 15.02
CA GLY A 96 -11.24 10.27 15.89
C GLY A 96 -12.08 9.07 15.48
N CYS A 97 -11.68 7.88 15.96
CA CYS A 97 -12.35 6.62 15.74
C CYS A 97 -12.79 6.00 17.08
N CYS A 98 -12.42 4.76 17.34
CA CYS A 98 -12.84 4.04 18.54
C CYS A 98 -12.38 4.74 19.83
N GLY A 99 -13.28 4.80 20.81
CA GLY A 99 -13.05 5.46 22.09
C GLY A 99 -13.20 6.98 22.09
N THR A 100 -13.32 7.64 20.92
CA THR A 100 -13.53 9.08 20.87
C THR A 100 -14.95 9.48 21.24
N THR A 101 -15.05 10.56 22.00
CA THR A 101 -16.29 11.20 22.44
C THR A 101 -16.38 12.64 21.91
N PRO A 102 -17.50 13.34 22.04
CA PRO A 102 -17.59 14.75 21.70
C PRO A 102 -16.51 15.62 22.37
N ALA A 103 -16.12 15.31 23.61
CA ALA A 103 -15.05 16.02 24.31
C ALA A 103 -13.68 15.84 23.63
N HIS A 104 -13.36 14.65 23.13
CA HIS A 104 -12.15 14.40 22.33
C HIS A 104 -12.15 15.22 21.04
N ILE A 105 -13.28 15.24 20.32
CA ILE A 105 -13.40 16.03 19.08
C ILE A 105 -13.27 17.52 19.37
N GLN A 106 -13.82 18.02 20.48
CA GLN A 106 -13.64 19.42 20.89
C GLN A 106 -12.16 19.73 21.15
N SER A 107 -11.45 18.88 21.90
CA SER A 107 -10.03 19.05 22.19
C SER A 107 -9.17 19.04 20.90
N ILE A 108 -9.45 18.11 19.97
CA ILE A 108 -8.80 18.07 18.65
C ILE A 108 -9.05 19.39 17.91
N SER A 109 -10.32 19.82 17.84
CA SER A 109 -10.71 21.05 17.15
C SER A 109 -9.99 22.29 17.71
N ASP A 110 -9.91 22.40 19.02
CA ASP A 110 -9.28 23.53 19.69
C ASP A 110 -7.76 23.54 19.47
N ALA A 111 -7.11 22.39 19.56
CA ALA A 111 -5.68 22.23 19.31
C ALA A 111 -5.33 22.56 17.85
N VAL A 112 -6.06 22.00 16.88
CA VAL A 112 -5.77 22.18 15.45
C VAL A 112 -6.06 23.61 14.98
N LYS A 113 -7.14 24.26 15.48
CA LYS A 113 -7.42 25.65 15.14
C LYS A 113 -6.37 26.64 15.63
N ALA A 114 -5.68 26.33 16.70
CA ALA A 114 -4.60 27.14 17.28
C ALA A 114 -3.23 26.85 16.65
N HIS A 115 -3.12 25.80 15.82
CA HIS A 115 -1.88 25.32 15.23
C HIS A 115 -1.73 25.78 13.77
N THR A 116 -0.51 26.13 13.38
CA THR A 116 -0.15 26.36 11.98
C THR A 116 0.56 25.13 11.44
N PRO A 117 -0.06 24.35 10.54
CA PRO A 117 0.53 23.16 9.98
C PRO A 117 1.85 23.43 9.25
N LYS A 118 2.76 22.49 9.28
CA LYS A 118 3.94 22.52 8.41
C LYS A 118 3.51 22.37 6.95
N GLU A 119 4.13 23.15 6.07
CA GLU A 119 3.88 23.02 4.64
C GLU A 119 4.43 21.67 4.14
N ARG A 120 3.59 20.94 3.43
CA ARG A 120 3.96 19.66 2.82
C ARG A 120 4.69 19.90 1.50
N ALA A 121 5.87 19.33 1.34
CA ALA A 121 6.62 19.42 0.10
C ALA A 121 5.81 18.80 -1.07
N HIS A 122 5.78 19.50 -2.20
CA HIS A 122 5.17 18.99 -3.41
C HIS A 122 6.03 17.88 -4.00
N ILE A 123 5.42 16.74 -4.30
CA ILE A 123 6.06 15.59 -4.93
C ILE A 123 5.96 15.75 -6.46
N ALA A 124 7.11 15.80 -7.12
CA ALA A 124 7.14 15.80 -8.58
C ALA A 124 6.57 14.48 -9.14
N PRO A 125 5.89 14.52 -10.30
CA PRO A 125 5.37 13.31 -10.93
C PRO A 125 6.49 12.29 -11.18
N LYS A 126 6.23 11.04 -10.82
CA LYS A 126 7.14 9.91 -10.97
C LYS A 126 6.44 8.74 -11.64
N THR A 127 7.18 7.95 -12.39
CA THR A 127 6.67 6.65 -12.83
C THR A 127 6.94 5.63 -11.74
N ILE A 128 5.89 5.08 -11.19
CA ILE A 128 5.95 4.11 -10.10
C ILE A 128 5.19 2.85 -10.52
N ILE A 129 5.76 1.70 -10.24
CA ILE A 129 5.07 0.42 -10.32
C ILE A 129 5.08 -0.24 -8.95
N THR A 130 4.01 -0.96 -8.66
CA THR A 130 3.84 -1.62 -7.36
C THR A 130 3.51 -3.10 -7.52
N SER A 131 3.94 -3.88 -6.55
CA SER A 131 3.32 -5.15 -6.20
C SER A 131 2.45 -4.96 -4.96
N ARG A 132 2.01 -6.06 -4.34
CA ARG A 132 1.32 -6.00 -3.05
C ARG A 132 2.17 -5.38 -1.93
N THR A 133 3.49 -5.55 -1.98
CA THR A 133 4.41 -5.19 -0.88
C THR A 133 5.56 -4.29 -1.28
N LYS A 134 5.85 -4.15 -2.57
CA LYS A 134 6.99 -3.37 -3.09
C LYS A 134 6.51 -2.21 -3.94
N LEU A 135 7.28 -1.12 -3.86
CA LEU A 135 7.17 0.06 -4.69
C LEU A 135 8.50 0.24 -5.41
N LEU A 136 8.48 0.37 -6.73
CA LEU A 136 9.65 0.64 -7.57
C LEU A 136 9.43 1.94 -8.33
N GLU A 137 10.38 2.86 -8.20
CA GLU A 137 10.43 4.10 -8.99
C GLU A 137 11.22 3.84 -10.27
N LEU A 138 10.64 4.22 -11.41
CA LEU A 138 11.26 4.17 -12.74
C LEU A 138 11.68 5.57 -13.15
N GLY A 139 12.94 5.77 -13.52
CA GLY A 139 13.39 7.09 -13.96
C GLY A 139 14.89 7.15 -14.24
N HIS A 140 15.32 8.26 -14.83
CA HIS A 140 16.72 8.48 -15.17
C HIS A 140 17.66 8.61 -13.96
N HIS A 141 17.10 8.83 -12.77
CA HIS A 141 17.84 8.99 -11.52
C HIS A 141 17.91 7.71 -10.69
N THR A 142 17.20 6.66 -11.12
CA THR A 142 17.18 5.36 -10.44
C THR A 142 18.25 4.43 -11.01
N LYS A 143 18.64 3.42 -10.25
CA LYS A 143 19.46 2.33 -10.79
C LYS A 143 18.72 1.62 -11.91
N PRO A 144 19.42 1.09 -12.94
CA PRO A 144 18.80 0.21 -13.92
C PRO A 144 18.06 -0.96 -13.22
N LEU A 145 16.84 -1.21 -13.64
CA LEU A 145 16.02 -2.33 -13.15
C LEU A 145 16.10 -3.49 -14.14
N ILE A 146 16.13 -4.71 -13.62
CA ILE A 146 16.20 -5.94 -14.42
C ILE A 146 14.76 -6.45 -14.60
N ILE A 147 14.34 -6.60 -15.86
CA ILE A 147 13.06 -7.19 -16.23
C ILE A 147 13.29 -8.64 -16.62
N GLY A 148 12.64 -9.55 -15.90
CA GLY A 148 12.62 -10.98 -16.25
C GLY A 148 11.52 -11.27 -17.23
N GLU A 149 11.87 -11.71 -18.47
CA GLU A 149 10.94 -11.92 -19.60
C GLU A 149 10.67 -13.41 -19.87
N ARG A 150 11.04 -14.30 -18.99
CA ARG A 150 10.93 -15.74 -19.25
C ARG A 150 9.50 -16.28 -19.27
N ILE A 151 8.54 -15.57 -18.68
CA ILE A 151 7.12 -15.95 -18.65
C ILE A 151 6.46 -15.53 -19.98
N ASN A 152 6.91 -16.18 -21.06
CA ASN A 152 6.45 -15.93 -22.41
C ASN A 152 6.39 -17.25 -23.19
N PRO A 153 5.20 -17.69 -23.67
CA PRO A 153 5.04 -18.95 -24.39
C PRO A 153 5.56 -18.89 -25.83
N THR A 154 5.92 -17.71 -26.37
CA THR A 154 6.44 -17.56 -27.74
C THR A 154 7.74 -18.34 -27.91
N GLY A 155 7.75 -19.25 -28.88
CA GLY A 155 8.88 -20.13 -29.11
C GLY A 155 9.11 -21.24 -28.08
N ARG A 156 8.32 -21.27 -27.01
CA ARG A 156 8.43 -22.24 -25.89
C ARG A 156 7.30 -23.26 -25.92
N LYS A 157 7.44 -24.26 -26.80
CA LYS A 157 6.42 -25.28 -27.07
C LYS A 157 5.89 -25.98 -25.81
N VAL A 158 6.77 -26.27 -24.84
CA VAL A 158 6.38 -26.96 -23.59
C VAL A 158 5.51 -26.03 -22.73
N LEU A 159 5.90 -24.76 -22.55
CA LEU A 159 5.09 -23.78 -21.81
C LEU A 159 3.73 -23.56 -22.47
N ALA A 160 3.73 -23.38 -23.80
CA ALA A 160 2.49 -23.21 -24.56
C ALA A 160 1.55 -24.43 -24.41
N GLN A 161 2.09 -25.65 -24.36
CA GLN A 161 1.29 -26.85 -24.15
C GLN A 161 0.73 -26.92 -22.72
N GLU A 162 1.56 -26.64 -21.72
CA GLU A 162 1.11 -26.60 -20.32
C GLU A 162 -0.03 -25.58 -20.11
N LEU A 163 0.06 -24.40 -20.75
CA LEU A 163 -1.01 -23.40 -20.69
C LEU A 163 -2.30 -23.91 -21.37
N ARG A 164 -2.22 -24.63 -22.52
CA ARG A 164 -3.38 -25.27 -23.13
C ARG A 164 -4.05 -26.28 -22.23
N ASP A 165 -3.24 -27.01 -21.46
CA ASP A 165 -3.70 -28.02 -20.49
C ASP A 165 -4.15 -27.39 -19.16
N GLY A 166 -4.13 -26.04 -19.05
CA GLY A 166 -4.53 -25.31 -17.86
C GLY A 166 -3.50 -25.39 -16.71
N SER A 167 -2.26 -25.79 -16.98
CA SER A 167 -1.19 -25.89 -16.00
C SER A 167 -0.35 -24.62 -15.93
N PHE A 168 -0.15 -24.10 -14.72
CA PHE A 168 0.68 -22.92 -14.42
C PHE A 168 1.97 -23.27 -13.65
N ILE A 169 2.32 -24.54 -13.60
CA ILE A 169 3.50 -25.03 -12.83
C ILE A 169 4.77 -24.36 -13.35
N ARG A 170 4.96 -24.34 -14.69
CA ARG A 170 6.13 -23.72 -15.31
C ARG A 170 6.15 -22.21 -15.20
N VAL A 171 5.00 -21.56 -15.32
CA VAL A 171 4.85 -20.11 -15.10
C VAL A 171 5.35 -19.74 -13.71
N LYS A 172 4.90 -20.46 -12.68
CA LYS A 172 5.33 -20.24 -11.29
C LYS A 172 6.81 -20.51 -11.06
N ARG A 173 7.32 -21.58 -11.66
CA ARG A 173 8.74 -21.91 -11.58
C ARG A 173 9.61 -20.84 -12.25
N ASP A 174 9.27 -20.46 -13.49
CA ASP A 174 10.00 -19.42 -14.22
C ASP A 174 9.97 -18.08 -13.46
N ALA A 175 8.87 -17.75 -12.76
CA ALA A 175 8.79 -16.57 -11.92
C ALA A 175 9.78 -16.63 -10.74
N LEU A 176 9.79 -17.72 -10.00
CA LEU A 176 10.70 -17.90 -8.86
C LEU A 176 12.16 -17.90 -9.29
N ASP A 177 12.50 -18.61 -10.37
CA ASP A 177 13.86 -18.69 -10.91
C ASP A 177 14.37 -17.29 -11.32
N GLN A 178 13.52 -16.45 -11.92
CA GLN A 178 13.87 -15.07 -12.31
C GLN A 178 14.03 -14.15 -11.11
N VAL A 179 13.17 -14.26 -10.10
CA VAL A 179 13.26 -13.47 -8.85
C VAL A 179 14.55 -13.86 -8.11
N GLU A 180 14.88 -15.15 -8.02
CA GLU A 180 16.13 -15.63 -7.43
C GLU A 180 17.36 -15.12 -8.19
N ALA A 181 17.26 -15.02 -9.53
CA ALA A 181 18.30 -14.46 -10.38
C ALA A 181 18.42 -12.92 -10.29
N GLY A 182 17.56 -12.24 -9.54
CA GLY A 182 17.63 -10.81 -9.27
C GLY A 182 16.75 -9.95 -10.20
N ALA A 183 15.69 -10.48 -10.79
CA ALA A 183 14.71 -9.68 -11.52
C ALA A 183 13.96 -8.73 -10.57
N ASP A 184 13.93 -7.45 -10.92
CA ASP A 184 13.19 -6.41 -10.20
C ASP A 184 11.73 -6.36 -10.64
N ILE A 185 11.43 -6.76 -11.88
CA ILE A 185 10.12 -6.78 -12.52
C ILE A 185 9.99 -8.09 -13.28
N LEU A 186 8.80 -8.70 -13.28
CA LEU A 186 8.50 -9.85 -14.15
C LEU A 186 7.57 -9.41 -15.27
N ASP A 187 8.01 -9.59 -16.51
CA ASP A 187 7.17 -9.45 -17.69
C ASP A 187 6.36 -10.73 -17.90
N VAL A 188 5.06 -10.58 -18.10
CA VAL A 188 4.10 -11.69 -18.19
C VAL A 188 3.35 -11.63 -19.49
N ASN A 189 3.63 -12.60 -20.38
CA ASN A 189 2.94 -12.80 -21.64
C ASN A 189 2.23 -14.17 -21.64
N MET A 190 0.94 -14.17 -21.98
CA MET A 190 0.10 -15.38 -22.06
C MET A 190 -0.39 -15.69 -23.48
N GLY A 191 0.25 -15.12 -24.51
CA GLY A 191 -0.10 -15.26 -25.91
C GLY A 191 0.14 -16.67 -26.46
N VAL A 192 -0.86 -17.54 -26.41
CA VAL A 192 -0.85 -18.88 -26.96
C VAL A 192 -1.74 -18.93 -28.22
N ALA A 193 -1.15 -19.29 -29.36
CA ALA A 193 -1.89 -19.34 -30.61
C ALA A 193 -3.14 -20.24 -30.51
N GLY A 194 -4.30 -19.71 -30.92
CA GLY A 194 -5.57 -20.41 -30.90
C GLY A 194 -6.28 -20.46 -29.55
N MET A 195 -5.82 -19.72 -28.55
CA MET A 195 -6.49 -19.55 -27.26
C MET A 195 -6.89 -18.10 -27.00
N ASP A 196 -7.95 -17.91 -26.21
CA ASP A 196 -8.22 -16.62 -25.60
C ASP A 196 -7.21 -16.41 -24.44
N GLN A 197 -6.41 -15.37 -24.57
CA GLN A 197 -5.36 -15.07 -23.60
C GLN A 197 -5.90 -14.39 -22.33
N SER A 198 -7.08 -13.76 -22.37
CA SER A 198 -7.61 -13.00 -21.24
C SER A 198 -7.80 -13.85 -19.99
N PRO A 199 -8.45 -15.05 -20.02
CA PRO A 199 -8.55 -15.89 -18.84
C PRO A 199 -7.20 -16.44 -18.35
N LEU A 200 -6.26 -16.67 -19.29
CA LEU A 200 -4.91 -17.13 -18.92
C LEU A 200 -4.14 -16.02 -18.19
N MET A 201 -4.24 -14.79 -18.69
CA MET A 201 -3.59 -13.62 -18.08
C MET A 201 -4.16 -13.35 -16.69
N GLU A 202 -5.49 -13.30 -16.56
CA GLU A 202 -6.17 -13.11 -15.27
C GLU A 202 -5.67 -14.12 -14.23
N ARG A 203 -5.63 -15.39 -14.60
CA ARG A 203 -5.14 -16.46 -13.73
C ARG A 203 -3.65 -16.33 -13.42
N ALA A 204 -2.82 -16.00 -14.44
CA ALA A 204 -1.38 -15.80 -14.24
C ALA A 204 -1.11 -14.67 -13.23
N ILE A 205 -1.77 -13.53 -13.40
CA ILE A 205 -1.63 -12.38 -12.50
C ILE A 205 -2.04 -12.77 -11.08
N PHE A 206 -3.18 -13.44 -10.92
CA PHE A 206 -3.66 -13.90 -9.61
C PHE A 206 -2.64 -14.83 -8.95
N GLU A 207 -2.20 -15.89 -9.63
CA GLU A 207 -1.27 -16.88 -9.08
C GLU A 207 0.11 -16.28 -8.79
N LEU A 208 0.62 -15.40 -9.68
CA LEU A 208 1.92 -14.77 -9.49
C LEU A 208 1.92 -13.72 -8.39
N SER A 209 0.87 -12.88 -8.30
CA SER A 209 0.77 -11.88 -7.24
C SER A 209 0.68 -12.47 -5.84
N MET A 210 0.23 -13.72 -5.72
CA MET A 210 0.23 -14.46 -4.47
C MET A 210 1.57 -15.17 -4.17
N LEU A 211 2.35 -15.44 -5.23
CA LEU A 211 3.59 -16.23 -5.13
C LEU A 211 4.83 -15.36 -4.90
N VAL A 212 4.92 -14.22 -5.59
CA VAL A 212 6.09 -13.34 -5.55
C VAL A 212 5.71 -11.93 -5.10
N GLU A 213 6.69 -11.22 -4.54
CA GLU A 213 6.57 -9.80 -4.17
C GLU A 213 7.07 -8.85 -5.26
N THR A 214 7.53 -9.40 -6.37
CA THR A 214 8.06 -8.64 -7.51
C THR A 214 6.90 -8.07 -8.33
N PRO A 215 6.91 -6.78 -8.69
CA PRO A 215 5.92 -6.20 -9.58
C PRO A 215 5.85 -6.91 -10.93
N LEU A 216 4.67 -6.91 -11.53
CA LEU A 216 4.40 -7.53 -12.82
C LEU A 216 4.22 -6.46 -13.89
N SER A 217 4.84 -6.68 -15.06
CA SER A 217 4.55 -6.01 -16.32
C SER A 217 3.65 -6.93 -17.13
N ILE A 218 2.59 -6.39 -17.71
CA ILE A 218 1.60 -7.16 -18.47
C ILE A 218 1.78 -6.82 -19.94
N ASP A 219 2.14 -7.85 -20.74
CA ASP A 219 2.38 -7.74 -22.20
C ASP A 219 1.27 -8.44 -23.01
#